data_9ca5300bf1cb558d85eab84408bc9a65
#
_entry.id   9ca5300bf1cb558d85eab84408bc9a65
#
_cell.length_a   1.000
_cell.length_b   1.000
_cell.length_c   1.000
_cell.angle_alpha   90.00
_cell.angle_beta   90.00
_cell.angle_gamma   90.00
#
_symmetry.space_group_name_H-M   'P 1'
#
loop_
_entity.id
_entity.type
_entity.pdbx_description
1 polymer ?
#
loop_
_entity_poly.entity_id
_entity_poly.type
_entity_poly.pdbx_seq_one_letter_code
_entity_poly.pdbx_strand_id
1 'polypeptide(L)'
;MEDNKVQYISWPVPEFDKKEREKHWYLIALVFLLISLFFCFFEISHWKPVFLGVNSNFMFALILILSAMIMIINDGQEPNLVDFKIGPEGINVGRKFYDYDELRHFSIIFKPNIEVKHLYIEFKNSFLHPRLSIPLSEQDPIAVRNYLKRYLDEDLERLGPPLSEQLTKLLKL
;
A
#
# COMPACT_ATOMS: atom_id res chain seq x y z
N MET A 1 -12.53 27.39 -35.58
CA MET A 1 -12.49 26.03 -35.06
C MET A 1 -11.44 26.03 -33.95
N GLU A 2 -11.89 26.22 -32.69
CA GLU A 2 -10.98 26.08 -31.56
C GLU A 2 -10.60 24.61 -31.47
N ASP A 3 -9.32 24.36 -31.60
CA ASP A 3 -8.68 23.07 -31.38
C ASP A 3 -8.96 22.70 -29.91
N ASN A 4 -9.97 21.88 -29.70
CA ASN A 4 -10.36 21.39 -28.37
C ASN A 4 -9.26 20.39 -27.93
N LYS A 5 -8.08 20.94 -27.55
CA LYS A 5 -6.99 20.14 -26.97
C LYS A 5 -7.56 19.42 -25.78
N VAL A 6 -7.82 18.15 -25.95
CA VAL A 6 -8.18 17.24 -24.86
C VAL A 6 -7.12 17.38 -23.78
N GLN A 7 -7.48 18.00 -22.68
CA GLN A 7 -6.54 18.33 -21.61
C GLN A 7 -6.38 17.08 -20.75
N TYR A 8 -5.23 16.41 -20.87
CA TYR A 8 -4.81 15.34 -20.00
C TYR A 8 -3.93 15.90 -18.89
N ILE A 9 -4.15 15.43 -17.66
CA ILE A 9 -3.23 15.67 -16.55
C ILE A 9 -2.53 14.36 -16.28
N SER A 10 -1.19 14.32 -16.34
CA SER A 10 -0.42 13.09 -16.12
C SER A 10 0.82 13.36 -15.26
N TRP A 11 1.14 12.38 -14.40
CA TRP A 11 2.37 12.38 -13.60
C TRP A 11 2.76 10.95 -13.22
N PRO A 12 4.06 10.70 -12.96
CA PRO A 12 4.51 9.41 -12.49
C PRO A 12 4.08 9.19 -11.04
N VAL A 13 3.56 8.00 -10.75
CA VAL A 13 3.19 7.57 -9.40
C VAL A 13 3.83 6.21 -9.11
N PRO A 14 4.17 5.90 -7.86
CA PRO A 14 4.63 4.56 -7.51
C PRO A 14 3.49 3.55 -7.69
N GLU A 15 3.81 2.38 -8.24
CA GLU A 15 2.85 1.29 -8.49
C GLU A 15 2.19 0.80 -7.19
N PHE A 16 2.89 0.91 -6.08
CA PHE A 16 2.39 0.61 -4.74
C PHE A 16 3.07 1.51 -3.70
N ASP A 17 2.37 1.79 -2.60
CA ASP A 17 2.94 2.58 -1.50
C ASP A 17 4.00 1.76 -0.76
N LYS A 18 5.27 2.16 -0.87
CA LYS A 18 6.36 1.58 -0.10
C LYS A 18 6.26 2.10 1.34
N LYS A 19 5.94 1.21 2.25
CA LYS A 19 6.02 1.52 3.68
C LYS A 19 7.45 1.34 4.16
N GLU A 20 8.05 2.41 4.64
CA GLU A 20 9.35 2.32 5.30
C GLU A 20 9.14 1.73 6.70
N ARG A 21 9.63 0.50 6.88
CA ARG A 21 9.60 -0.17 8.18
C ARG A 21 10.75 0.34 9.05
N GLU A 22 10.44 0.67 10.30
CA GLU A 22 11.46 1.09 11.26
C GLU A 22 12.42 -0.07 11.59
N LYS A 23 13.67 0.25 11.90
CA LYS A 23 14.71 -0.75 12.25
C LYS A 23 14.28 -1.66 13.41
N HIS A 24 13.49 -1.16 14.34
CA HIS A 24 12.95 -1.93 15.47
C HIS A 24 12.05 -3.09 15.02
N TRP A 25 11.31 -2.92 13.92
CA TRP A 25 10.46 -3.96 13.38
C TRP A 25 11.27 -5.21 12.95
N TYR A 26 12.41 -4.99 12.29
CA TYR A 26 13.31 -6.09 11.88
C TYR A 26 13.91 -6.82 13.09
N LEU A 27 14.22 -6.09 14.17
CA LEU A 27 14.72 -6.69 15.38
C LEU A 27 13.66 -7.58 16.04
N ILE A 28 12.39 -7.08 16.12
CA ILE A 28 11.28 -7.87 16.66
C ILE A 28 11.04 -9.11 15.81
N ALA A 29 11.02 -8.98 14.47
CA ALA A 29 10.85 -10.09 13.56
C ALA A 29 11.98 -11.13 13.69
N LEU A 30 13.24 -10.67 13.84
CA LEU A 30 14.39 -11.54 14.07
C LEU A 30 14.27 -12.31 15.38
N VAL A 31 13.91 -11.64 16.47
CA VAL A 31 13.73 -12.29 17.77
C VAL A 31 12.60 -13.31 17.70
N PHE A 32 11.48 -12.98 17.06
CA PHE A 32 10.38 -13.90 16.86
C PHE A 32 10.78 -15.12 16.02
N LEU A 33 11.56 -14.92 14.94
CA LEU A 33 12.08 -15.99 14.10
C LEU A 33 13.00 -16.92 14.91
N LEU A 34 13.93 -16.37 15.71
CA LEU A 34 14.84 -17.14 16.52
C LEU A 34 14.12 -17.97 17.58
N ILE A 35 13.11 -17.39 18.24
CA ILE A 35 12.28 -18.11 19.22
C ILE A 35 11.52 -19.24 18.51
N SER A 36 10.92 -18.98 17.35
CA SER A 36 10.18 -19.99 16.58
C SER A 36 11.09 -21.13 16.12
N LEU A 37 12.31 -20.81 15.64
CA LEU A 37 13.30 -21.82 15.27
C LEU A 37 13.77 -22.63 16.49
N PHE A 38 13.93 -21.97 17.64
CA PHE A 38 14.25 -22.69 18.89
C PHE A 38 13.22 -23.77 19.19
N PHE A 39 11.91 -23.43 19.13
CA PHE A 39 10.84 -24.43 19.36
C PHE A 39 10.73 -25.49 18.26
N CYS A 40 11.25 -25.23 17.05
CA CYS A 40 11.32 -26.24 15.99
C CYS A 40 12.38 -27.31 16.26
N PHE A 41 13.50 -26.95 16.88
CA PHE A 41 14.65 -27.82 17.09
C PHE A 41 14.79 -28.35 18.51
N PHE A 42 14.21 -27.66 19.49
CA PHE A 42 14.29 -28.03 20.88
C PHE A 42 12.94 -28.51 21.42
N GLU A 43 12.92 -29.70 21.95
CA GLU A 43 11.80 -30.27 22.69
C GLU A 43 12.06 -30.10 24.20
N ILE A 44 11.06 -29.60 24.94
CA ILE A 44 11.14 -29.51 26.39
C ILE A 44 10.61 -30.82 26.96
N SER A 45 11.50 -31.78 27.22
CA SER A 45 11.16 -33.03 27.86
C SER A 45 11.68 -33.04 29.31
N HIS A 46 10.81 -33.33 30.30
CA HIS A 46 11.16 -33.38 31.74
C HIS A 46 11.95 -32.15 32.23
N TRP A 47 11.52 -30.92 31.84
CA TRP A 47 12.18 -29.64 32.19
C TRP A 47 13.62 -29.47 31.65
N LYS A 48 14.02 -30.29 30.69
CA LYS A 48 15.33 -30.18 30.01
C LYS A 48 15.12 -29.99 28.51
N PRO A 49 15.79 -29.00 27.90
CA PRO A 49 15.75 -28.84 26.44
C PRO A 49 16.55 -29.98 25.78
N VAL A 50 15.90 -30.74 24.91
CA VAL A 50 16.55 -31.79 24.10
C VAL A 50 16.64 -31.27 22.66
N PHE A 51 17.88 -31.23 22.15
CA PHE A 51 18.11 -30.86 20.76
C PHE A 51 17.77 -32.02 19.84
N LEU A 52 17.03 -31.76 18.77
CA LEU A 52 16.55 -32.75 17.81
C LEU A 52 15.76 -33.91 18.47
N GLY A 53 14.86 -33.55 19.38
CA GLY A 53 13.91 -34.51 19.93
C GLY A 53 13.01 -35.15 18.87
N VAL A 54 12.25 -36.18 19.27
CA VAL A 54 11.36 -36.94 18.37
C VAL A 54 10.33 -36.06 17.64
N ASN A 55 9.95 -34.94 18.23
CA ASN A 55 8.99 -33.98 17.67
C ASN A 55 9.61 -32.80 16.93
N SER A 56 10.91 -32.84 16.62
CA SER A 56 11.56 -31.77 15.85
C SER A 56 10.96 -31.68 14.44
N ASN A 57 10.58 -30.44 14.05
CA ASN A 57 9.87 -30.22 12.80
C ASN A 57 10.74 -29.44 11.79
N PHE A 58 11.60 -30.16 11.08
CA PHE A 58 12.47 -29.58 10.06
C PHE A 58 11.74 -28.90 8.91
N MET A 59 10.60 -29.45 8.48
CA MET A 59 9.81 -28.84 7.40
C MET A 59 9.25 -27.50 7.80
N PHE A 60 8.80 -27.38 9.04
CA PHE A 60 8.29 -26.11 9.56
C PHE A 60 9.45 -25.08 9.71
N ALA A 61 10.61 -25.49 10.18
CA ALA A 61 11.79 -24.63 10.24
C ALA A 61 12.20 -24.12 8.84
N LEU A 62 12.17 -25.00 7.82
CA LEU A 62 12.45 -24.62 6.45
C LEU A 62 11.46 -23.57 5.92
N ILE A 63 10.16 -23.76 6.19
CA ILE A 63 9.12 -22.80 5.81
C ILE A 63 9.35 -21.43 6.46
N LEU A 64 9.71 -21.41 7.75
CA LEU A 64 9.99 -20.16 8.47
C LEU A 64 11.19 -19.42 7.84
N ILE A 65 12.29 -20.14 7.53
CA ILE A 65 13.48 -19.55 6.92
C ILE A 65 13.16 -19.00 5.53
N LEU A 66 12.47 -19.78 4.70
CA LEU A 66 12.06 -19.32 3.35
C LEU A 66 11.13 -18.12 3.42
N SER A 67 10.17 -18.11 4.34
CA SER A 67 9.27 -16.97 4.55
C SER A 67 10.01 -15.71 4.96
N ALA A 68 10.98 -15.82 5.88
CA ALA A 68 11.82 -14.71 6.29
C ALA A 68 12.68 -14.18 5.12
N MET A 69 13.25 -15.08 4.31
CA MET A 69 14.03 -14.72 3.13
C MET A 69 13.16 -13.96 2.09
N ILE A 70 11.98 -14.46 1.77
CA ILE A 70 11.04 -13.80 0.85
C ILE A 70 10.67 -12.40 1.37
N MET A 71 10.43 -12.29 2.68
CA MET A 71 10.08 -11.00 3.29
C MET A 71 11.21 -9.98 3.16
N ILE A 72 12.47 -10.37 3.38
CA ILE A 72 13.64 -9.48 3.21
C ILE A 72 13.80 -9.06 1.75
N ILE A 73 13.64 -9.99 0.81
CA ILE A 73 13.74 -9.69 -0.64
C ILE A 73 12.66 -8.70 -1.06
N ASN A 74 11.41 -8.90 -0.65
CA ASN A 74 10.30 -8.02 -1.01
C ASN A 74 10.44 -6.61 -0.41
N ASP A 75 11.00 -6.50 0.79
CA ASP A 75 11.17 -5.22 1.46
C ASP A 75 12.24 -4.35 0.78
N GLY A 76 13.24 -4.97 0.15
CA GLY A 76 14.28 -4.28 -0.61
C GLY A 76 13.84 -3.77 -1.98
N GLN A 77 12.66 -4.11 -2.47
CA GLN A 77 12.19 -3.70 -3.79
C GLN A 77 11.64 -2.26 -3.77
N GLU A 78 12.15 -1.44 -4.69
CA GLU A 78 11.57 -0.12 -4.93
C GLU A 78 10.38 -0.25 -5.88
N PRO A 79 9.26 0.46 -5.60
CA PRO A 79 8.11 0.45 -6.48
C PRO A 79 8.47 1.07 -7.83
N ASN A 80 8.08 0.41 -8.90
CA ASN A 80 8.20 1.00 -10.23
C ASN A 80 7.32 2.23 -10.34
N LEU A 81 7.81 3.23 -11.07
CA LEU A 81 6.99 4.38 -11.43
C LEU A 81 6.11 4.02 -12.62
N VAL A 82 4.82 4.23 -12.47
CA VAL A 82 3.82 4.07 -13.53
C VAL A 82 3.16 5.41 -13.84
N ASP A 83 2.79 5.61 -15.09
CA ASP A 83 2.10 6.83 -15.49
C ASP A 83 0.66 6.82 -14.98
N PHE A 84 0.31 7.83 -14.20
CA PHE A 84 -1.07 8.14 -13.86
C PHE A 84 -1.57 9.25 -14.79
N LYS A 85 -2.72 9.03 -15.41
CA LYS A 85 -3.30 9.99 -16.36
C LYS A 85 -4.79 10.16 -16.10
N ILE A 86 -5.24 11.40 -16.04
CA ILE A 86 -6.65 11.76 -15.98
C ILE A 86 -7.03 12.37 -17.32
N GLY A 87 -8.03 11.81 -17.96
CA GLY A 87 -8.56 12.27 -19.25
C GLY A 87 -10.08 12.41 -19.22
N PRO A 88 -10.70 12.84 -20.31
CA PRO A 88 -12.15 13.00 -20.39
C PRO A 88 -12.91 11.67 -20.39
N GLU A 89 -12.27 10.57 -20.79
CA GLU A 89 -12.89 9.26 -20.88
C GLU A 89 -12.75 8.44 -19.58
N GLY A 90 -11.79 8.82 -18.70
CA GLY A 90 -11.52 8.08 -17.49
C GLY A 90 -10.10 8.30 -16.97
N ILE A 91 -9.66 7.36 -16.13
CA ILE A 91 -8.40 7.41 -15.42
C ILE A 91 -7.55 6.21 -15.81
N ASN A 92 -6.28 6.46 -16.16
CA ASN A 92 -5.30 5.43 -16.44
C ASN A 92 -4.27 5.35 -15.30
N VAL A 93 -3.98 4.12 -14.83
CA VAL A 93 -2.94 3.83 -13.86
C VAL A 93 -2.02 2.76 -14.44
N GLY A 94 -0.92 3.16 -14.99
CA GLY A 94 -0.03 2.28 -15.75
C GLY A 94 -0.76 1.63 -16.93
N ARG A 95 -1.05 0.33 -16.83
CA ARG A 95 -1.75 -0.44 -17.88
C ARG A 95 -3.25 -0.57 -17.65
N LYS A 96 -3.78 -0.13 -16.51
CA LYS A 96 -5.20 -0.26 -16.15
C LYS A 96 -5.93 1.02 -16.49
N PHE A 97 -7.03 0.88 -17.21
CA PHE A 97 -7.98 1.94 -17.48
C PHE A 97 -9.22 1.77 -16.61
N TYR A 98 -9.73 2.85 -16.07
CA TYR A 98 -10.93 2.92 -15.27
C TYR A 98 -11.84 3.98 -15.85
N ASP A 99 -13.03 3.56 -16.28
CA ASP A 99 -14.08 4.47 -16.73
C ASP A 99 -14.67 5.22 -15.52
N TYR A 100 -15.13 6.46 -15.74
CA TYR A 100 -15.83 7.23 -14.69
C TYR A 100 -17.10 6.54 -14.21
N ASP A 101 -17.73 5.72 -15.04
CA ASP A 101 -18.90 4.91 -14.66
C ASP A 101 -18.61 3.84 -13.62
N GLU A 102 -17.36 3.39 -13.51
CA GLU A 102 -16.90 2.44 -12.48
C GLU A 102 -16.58 3.13 -11.17
N LEU A 103 -16.37 4.45 -11.19
CA LEU A 103 -15.95 5.26 -10.08
C LEU A 103 -17.14 5.89 -9.38
N ARG A 104 -17.08 5.96 -8.07
CA ARG A 104 -18.17 6.47 -7.23
C ARG A 104 -17.98 7.95 -6.90
N HIS A 105 -16.87 8.26 -6.25
CA HIS A 105 -16.48 9.62 -5.90
C HIS A 105 -14.97 9.71 -5.67
N PHE A 106 -14.46 10.92 -5.64
CA PHE A 106 -13.09 11.18 -5.29
C PHE A 106 -12.98 12.08 -4.06
N SER A 107 -11.84 12.03 -3.37
CA SER A 107 -11.48 12.97 -2.32
C SER A 107 -10.00 13.32 -2.39
N ILE A 108 -9.67 14.57 -2.10
CA ILE A 108 -8.28 15.02 -2.02
C ILE A 108 -7.97 15.39 -0.58
N ILE A 109 -6.99 14.71 -0.01
CA ILE A 109 -6.50 15.00 1.33
C ILE A 109 -5.16 15.72 1.20
N PHE A 110 -5.17 16.98 1.61
CA PHE A 110 -3.98 17.80 1.66
C PHE A 110 -3.76 18.28 3.09
N LYS A 111 -2.72 17.77 3.74
CA LYS A 111 -2.32 18.15 5.10
C LYS A 111 -0.85 18.56 5.09
N PRO A 112 -0.55 19.85 4.96
CA PRO A 112 0.83 20.33 4.86
C PRO A 112 1.69 19.99 6.09
N ASN A 113 1.06 19.91 7.29
CA ASN A 113 1.77 19.62 8.55
C ASN A 113 2.36 18.21 8.62
N ILE A 114 1.88 17.27 7.83
CA ILE A 114 2.33 15.86 7.80
C ILE A 114 2.71 15.41 6.39
N GLU A 115 2.93 16.37 5.47
CA GLU A 115 3.32 16.15 4.08
C GLU A 115 2.41 15.17 3.30
N VAL A 116 1.16 15.03 3.73
CA VAL A 116 0.19 14.17 3.05
C VAL A 116 -0.52 14.95 1.96
N LYS A 117 -0.36 14.49 0.73
CA LYS A 117 -0.96 15.06 -0.47
C LYS A 117 -1.41 13.92 -1.40
N HIS A 118 -2.60 13.40 -1.13
CA HIS A 118 -3.12 12.22 -1.81
C HIS A 118 -4.50 12.47 -2.42
N LEU A 119 -4.69 11.89 -3.61
CA LEU A 119 -5.97 11.73 -4.27
C LEU A 119 -6.50 10.32 -3.98
N TYR A 120 -7.68 10.22 -3.43
CA TYR A 120 -8.39 8.96 -3.20
C TYR A 120 -9.56 8.85 -4.17
N ILE A 121 -9.67 7.72 -4.85
CA ILE A 121 -10.75 7.41 -5.78
C ILE A 121 -11.46 6.16 -5.27
N GLU A 122 -12.78 6.22 -5.11
CA GLU A 122 -13.59 5.09 -4.66
C GLU A 122 -14.31 4.44 -5.83
N PHE A 123 -14.30 3.10 -5.86
CA PHE A 123 -15.00 2.31 -6.87
C PHE A 123 -16.41 1.96 -6.44
N LYS A 124 -17.37 1.90 -7.40
CA LYS A 124 -18.77 1.55 -7.13
C LYS A 124 -18.94 0.11 -6.65
N ASN A 125 -18.21 -0.85 -7.25
CA ASN A 125 -18.47 -2.28 -7.12
C ASN A 125 -17.24 -3.11 -6.70
N SER A 126 -16.26 -2.53 -6.02
CA SER A 126 -15.07 -3.30 -5.61
C SER A 126 -15.11 -3.67 -4.15
N PHE A 127 -15.18 -4.99 -3.87
CA PHE A 127 -15.11 -5.52 -2.51
C PHE A 127 -13.66 -5.63 -2.00
N LEU A 128 -12.72 -6.01 -2.90
CA LEU A 128 -11.31 -6.25 -2.54
C LEU A 128 -10.46 -4.97 -2.56
N HIS A 129 -10.76 -4.05 -3.49
CA HIS A 129 -10.02 -2.79 -3.63
C HIS A 129 -11.01 -1.64 -3.72
N PRO A 130 -11.64 -1.26 -2.60
CA PRO A 130 -12.68 -0.25 -2.64
C PRO A 130 -12.15 1.14 -2.98
N ARG A 131 -10.84 1.36 -2.89
CA ARG A 131 -10.20 2.66 -3.07
C ARG A 131 -8.84 2.56 -3.73
N LEU A 132 -8.53 3.56 -4.54
CA LEU A 132 -7.22 3.81 -5.11
C LEU A 132 -6.63 5.05 -4.44
N SER A 133 -5.44 4.94 -3.88
CA SER A 133 -4.68 6.06 -3.28
C SER A 133 -3.58 6.46 -4.24
N ILE A 134 -3.57 7.71 -4.67
CA ILE A 134 -2.61 8.26 -5.63
C ILE A 134 -1.90 9.45 -5.00
N PRO A 135 -0.57 9.40 -4.82
CA PRO A 135 0.19 10.55 -4.37
C PRO A 135 0.17 11.64 -5.45
N LEU A 136 -0.18 12.85 -5.08
CA LEU A 136 -0.21 13.99 -6.02
C LEU A 136 1.19 14.53 -6.31
N SER A 137 2.18 14.17 -5.50
CA SER A 137 3.58 14.62 -5.66
C SER A 137 3.66 16.14 -5.86
N GLU A 138 4.17 16.60 -6.99
CA GLU A 138 4.30 18.02 -7.32
C GLU A 138 3.04 18.64 -7.95
N GLN A 139 2.01 17.82 -8.25
CA GLN A 139 0.81 18.33 -8.91
C GLN A 139 0.02 19.28 -7.99
N ASP A 140 -0.60 20.30 -8.61
CA ASP A 140 -1.48 21.20 -7.88
C ASP A 140 -2.81 20.50 -7.54
N PRO A 141 -3.13 20.32 -6.24
CA PRO A 141 -4.37 19.68 -5.81
C PRO A 141 -5.62 20.39 -6.33
N ILE A 142 -5.55 21.72 -6.49
CA ILE A 142 -6.69 22.52 -6.93
C ILE A 142 -6.96 22.28 -8.42
N ALA A 143 -5.90 22.20 -9.23
CA ALA A 143 -6.04 21.90 -10.65
C ALA A 143 -6.65 20.52 -10.89
N VAL A 144 -6.15 19.50 -10.18
CA VAL A 144 -6.66 18.13 -10.25
C VAL A 144 -8.12 18.06 -9.77
N ARG A 145 -8.45 18.73 -8.66
CA ARG A 145 -9.80 18.82 -8.12
C ARG A 145 -10.78 19.41 -9.13
N ASN A 146 -10.42 20.58 -9.70
CA ASN A 146 -11.28 21.27 -10.66
C ASN A 146 -11.49 20.46 -11.94
N TYR A 147 -10.52 19.66 -12.34
CA TYR A 147 -10.64 18.75 -13.47
C TYR A 147 -11.60 17.59 -13.17
N LEU A 148 -11.39 16.89 -12.05
CA LEU A 148 -12.19 15.72 -11.66
C LEU A 148 -13.64 16.06 -11.33
N LYS A 149 -13.92 17.24 -10.78
CA LYS A 149 -15.29 17.72 -10.51
C LYS A 149 -16.20 17.80 -11.74
N ARG A 150 -15.63 17.76 -12.93
CA ARG A 150 -16.42 17.74 -14.18
C ARG A 150 -17.03 16.38 -14.46
N TYR A 151 -16.48 15.31 -13.86
CA TYR A 151 -16.81 13.92 -14.17
C TYR A 151 -17.24 13.11 -12.95
N LEU A 152 -16.78 13.48 -11.76
CA LEU A 152 -17.01 12.74 -10.51
C LEU A 152 -17.45 13.70 -9.39
N ASP A 153 -18.29 13.20 -8.50
CA ASP A 153 -18.66 13.89 -7.28
C ASP A 153 -17.52 13.85 -6.26
N GLU A 154 -17.31 14.95 -5.54
CA GLU A 154 -16.31 15.05 -4.49
C GLU A 154 -16.90 14.68 -3.13
N ASP A 155 -16.30 13.73 -2.44
CA ASP A 155 -16.63 13.39 -1.05
C ASP A 155 -15.90 14.33 -0.09
N LEU A 156 -16.63 15.33 0.42
CA LEU A 156 -16.13 16.34 1.37
C LEU A 156 -16.21 15.88 2.83
N GLU A 157 -16.95 14.83 3.14
CA GLU A 157 -17.11 14.33 4.51
C GLU A 157 -15.86 13.63 5.02
N ARG A 158 -14.98 13.24 4.12
CA ARG A 158 -13.71 12.56 4.45
C ARG A 158 -12.60 13.53 4.78
N LEU A 159 -12.43 13.77 6.05
CA LEU A 159 -11.36 14.63 6.59
C LEU A 159 -10.04 13.89 6.86
N GLY A 160 -9.93 12.60 6.57
CA GLY A 160 -8.73 11.82 6.90
C GLY A 160 -8.50 10.56 6.07
N PRO A 161 -7.26 10.03 6.11
CA PRO A 161 -6.93 8.76 5.46
C PRO A 161 -7.80 7.62 6.04
N PRO A 162 -7.97 6.51 5.30
CA PRO A 162 -8.73 5.35 5.76
C PRO A 162 -8.25 4.85 7.11
N LEU A 163 -9.16 4.27 7.92
CA LEU A 163 -8.81 3.73 9.25
C LEU A 163 -7.69 2.69 9.18
N SER A 164 -7.63 1.89 8.11
CA SER A 164 -6.54 0.94 7.86
C SER A 164 -5.18 1.64 7.77
N GLU A 165 -5.09 2.75 7.08
CA GLU A 165 -3.87 3.56 6.95
C GLU A 165 -3.50 4.26 8.27
N GLN A 166 -4.51 4.73 9.01
CA GLN A 166 -4.30 5.31 10.34
C GLN A 166 -3.80 4.28 11.34
N LEU A 167 -4.39 3.06 11.35
CA LEU A 167 -3.95 1.95 12.19
C LEU A 167 -2.54 1.49 11.84
N THR A 168 -2.19 1.42 10.57
CA THR A 168 -0.83 1.08 10.13
C THR A 168 0.19 2.12 10.59
N LYS A 169 -0.15 3.42 10.49
CA LYS A 169 0.71 4.49 11.01
C LYS A 169 0.82 4.46 12.54
N LEU A 170 -0.26 4.12 13.25
CA LEU A 170 -0.28 4.03 14.72
C LEU A 170 0.54 2.83 15.22
N LEU A 171 0.45 1.70 14.52
CA LEU A 171 1.18 0.48 14.86
C LEU A 171 2.61 0.49 14.32
N LYS A 172 2.99 1.53 13.52
CA LYS A 172 4.30 1.63 12.86
C LYS A 172 4.70 0.38 12.05
N LEU A 173 3.69 -0.27 11.46
CA LEU A 173 3.82 -1.47 10.63
C LEU A 173 3.97 -1.10 9.16
#